data_bd8c54980cb7f82b775c288a144ec751
#
_entry.id   bd8c54980cb7f82b775c288a144ec751
#
_cell.length_a   1.000
_cell.length_b   1.000
_cell.length_c   1.000
_cell.angle_alpha   90.00
_cell.angle_beta   90.00
_cell.angle_gamma   90.00
#
_symmetry.space_group_name_H-M   'P 1'
#
loop_
_entity.id
_entity.type
_entity.pdbx_description
1 polymer ?
#
loop_
_entity_poly.entity_id
_entity_poly.type
_entity_poly.pdbx_seq_one_letter_code
_entity_poly.pdbx_strand_id
1 'polypeptide(L)'
;MQWYYFVIIIVCLFFSAFFSCADMVYSVVDHTRLEKASQKGNKKAALAFKLVTDFDFSISIILFGNNLVNIFASSFATLIGLAMNNENFTSGELIVTIVMTVIIIIFCEFIPKAIAKRFNFKSALLFAYPVLFFKYLTYIFVWPISKLFTLFGKIFSKRSKEESKIDED
;
A
#
# COMPACT_ATOMS: atom_id res chain seq x y z
N MET A 1 22.36 21.41 9.44
CA MET A 1 21.31 20.38 9.38
C MET A 1 20.37 20.72 8.22
N GLN A 2 20.18 19.81 7.30
CA GLN A 2 19.45 20.11 6.06
C GLN A 2 17.95 19.90 6.32
N TRP A 3 17.22 20.97 6.60
CA TRP A 3 15.79 20.99 6.95
C TRP A 3 14.89 20.28 5.93
N TYR A 4 15.30 20.20 4.67
CA TYR A 4 14.54 19.53 3.63
C TYR A 4 14.37 18.02 3.86
N TYR A 5 15.26 17.34 4.58
CA TYR A 5 15.06 15.94 4.93
C TYR A 5 13.82 15.74 5.80
N PHE A 6 13.55 16.64 6.73
CA PHE A 6 12.33 16.59 7.55
C PHE A 6 11.07 16.76 6.72
N VAL A 7 11.10 17.70 5.76
CA VAL A 7 9.97 17.92 4.84
C VAL A 7 9.70 16.66 4.01
N ILE A 8 10.75 16.04 3.47
CA ILE A 8 10.61 14.80 2.68
C ILE A 8 10.03 13.68 3.54
N ILE A 9 10.51 13.51 4.78
CA ILE A 9 9.98 12.49 5.71
C ILE A 9 8.49 12.72 5.97
N ILE A 10 8.07 13.94 6.29
CA ILE A 10 6.68 14.28 6.54
C ILE A 10 5.80 13.95 5.32
N VAL A 11 6.25 14.27 4.13
CA VAL A 11 5.55 13.94 2.87
C VAL A 11 5.46 12.42 2.70
N CYS A 12 6.55 11.70 2.95
CA CYS A 12 6.55 10.24 2.87
C CYS A 12 5.59 9.61 3.89
N LEU A 13 5.57 10.10 5.14
CA LEU A 13 4.65 9.62 6.18
C LEU A 13 3.18 9.87 5.79
N PHE A 14 2.89 11.03 5.19
CA PHE A 14 1.55 11.32 4.69
C PHE A 14 1.11 10.34 3.59
N PHE A 15 1.97 10.07 2.61
CA PHE A 15 1.68 9.10 1.55
C PHE A 15 1.60 7.68 2.08
N SER A 16 2.43 7.30 3.05
CA SER A 16 2.35 6.00 3.72
C SER A 16 0.99 5.81 4.40
N ALA A 17 0.53 6.78 5.18
CA ALA A 17 -0.80 6.75 5.79
C ALA A 17 -1.92 6.67 4.74
N PHE A 18 -1.79 7.40 3.63
CA PHE A 18 -2.72 7.36 2.51
C PHE A 18 -2.80 5.96 1.88
N PHE A 19 -1.66 5.33 1.56
CA PHE A 19 -1.62 3.99 0.98
C PHE A 19 -2.14 2.94 1.95
N SER A 20 -1.81 3.04 3.25
CA SER A 20 -2.33 2.15 4.29
C SER A 20 -3.85 2.26 4.47
N CYS A 21 -4.40 3.48 4.38
CA CYS A 21 -5.85 3.68 4.32
C CYS A 21 -6.45 3.02 3.09
N ALA A 22 -5.87 3.25 1.91
CA ALA A 22 -6.37 2.73 0.65
C ALA A 22 -6.37 1.19 0.63
N ASP A 23 -5.28 0.56 1.10
CA ASP A 23 -5.17 -0.88 1.27
C ASP A 23 -6.35 -1.44 2.06
N MET A 24 -6.59 -0.92 3.26
CA MET A 24 -7.67 -1.38 4.13
C MET A 24 -9.05 -1.12 3.54
N VAL A 25 -9.26 0.05 2.94
CA VAL A 25 -10.54 0.42 2.32
C VAL A 25 -10.92 -0.54 1.21
N TYR A 26 -10.02 -0.78 0.25
CA TYR A 26 -10.31 -1.63 -0.90
C TYR A 26 -10.36 -3.12 -0.54
N SER A 27 -9.74 -3.52 0.58
CA SER A 27 -9.85 -4.90 1.09
C SER A 27 -11.18 -5.20 1.79
N VAL A 28 -11.88 -4.19 2.34
CA VAL A 28 -13.11 -4.42 3.16
C VAL A 28 -14.36 -3.76 2.61
N VAL A 29 -14.28 -2.96 1.55
CA VAL A 29 -15.45 -2.26 1.00
C VAL A 29 -16.42 -3.25 0.34
N ASP A 30 -17.71 -3.03 0.54
CA ASP A 30 -18.77 -3.84 -0.07
C ASP A 30 -18.84 -3.59 -1.59
N HIS A 31 -18.48 -4.60 -2.36
CA HIS A 31 -18.48 -4.59 -3.83
C HIS A 31 -19.87 -4.33 -4.39
N THR A 32 -20.91 -4.99 -3.84
CA THR A 32 -22.30 -4.83 -4.30
C THR A 32 -22.79 -3.40 -4.11
N ARG A 33 -22.37 -2.76 -3.03
CA ARG A 33 -22.72 -1.36 -2.75
C ARG A 33 -22.04 -0.41 -3.72
N LEU A 34 -20.78 -0.65 -4.08
CA LEU A 34 -20.06 0.12 -5.10
C LEU A 34 -20.69 -0.05 -6.48
N GLU A 35 -21.06 -1.28 -6.85
CA GLU A 35 -21.71 -1.59 -8.11
C GLU A 35 -23.05 -0.85 -8.24
N LYS A 36 -23.93 -0.98 -7.25
CA LYS A 36 -25.22 -0.27 -7.23
C LYS A 36 -25.06 1.25 -7.32
N ALA A 37 -24.06 1.82 -6.65
CA ALA A 37 -23.78 3.25 -6.72
C ALA A 37 -23.23 3.65 -8.10
N SER A 38 -22.45 2.80 -8.75
CA SER A 38 -21.97 2.98 -10.12
C SER A 38 -23.12 2.98 -11.13
N GLN A 39 -24.04 2.02 -11.03
CA GLN A 39 -25.23 1.92 -11.88
C GLN A 39 -26.15 3.13 -11.76
N LYS A 40 -26.16 3.79 -10.60
CA LYS A 40 -26.86 5.07 -10.37
C LYS A 40 -26.15 6.30 -10.94
N GLY A 41 -25.08 6.14 -11.72
CA GLY A 41 -24.35 7.21 -12.38
C GLY A 41 -23.26 7.88 -11.54
N ASN A 42 -22.90 7.34 -10.38
CA ASN A 42 -21.81 7.88 -9.56
C ASN A 42 -20.44 7.51 -10.16
N LYS A 43 -19.78 8.47 -10.81
CA LYS A 43 -18.46 8.27 -11.47
C LYS A 43 -17.37 7.80 -10.50
N LYS A 44 -17.36 8.29 -9.26
CA LYS A 44 -16.38 7.86 -8.24
C LYS A 44 -16.61 6.41 -7.84
N ALA A 45 -17.88 6.00 -7.71
CA ALA A 45 -18.22 4.61 -7.40
C ALA A 45 -17.85 3.67 -8.57
N ALA A 46 -18.04 4.11 -9.82
CA ALA A 46 -17.63 3.35 -10.99
C ALA A 46 -16.11 3.12 -11.02
N LEU A 47 -15.31 4.14 -10.70
CA LEU A 47 -13.86 4.01 -10.59
C LEU A 47 -13.45 3.12 -9.43
N ALA A 48 -14.04 3.30 -8.24
CA ALA A 48 -13.77 2.45 -7.08
C ALA A 48 -14.16 1.00 -7.35
N PHE A 49 -15.29 0.75 -8.00
CA PHE A 49 -15.72 -0.59 -8.41
C PHE A 49 -14.73 -1.23 -9.38
N LYS A 50 -14.24 -0.49 -10.37
CA LYS A 50 -13.20 -0.98 -11.27
C LYS A 50 -11.91 -1.37 -10.55
N LEU A 51 -11.48 -0.60 -9.54
CA LEU A 51 -10.30 -0.91 -8.73
C LEU A 51 -10.48 -2.19 -7.92
N VAL A 52 -11.70 -2.43 -7.40
CA VAL A 52 -12.02 -3.63 -6.62
C VAL A 52 -12.22 -4.85 -7.53
N THR A 53 -12.75 -4.68 -8.74
CA THR A 53 -12.86 -5.76 -9.72
C THR A 53 -11.47 -6.25 -10.19
N ASP A 54 -10.50 -5.33 -10.32
CA ASP A 54 -9.09 -5.65 -10.62
C ASP A 54 -8.27 -5.64 -9.32
N PHE A 55 -8.75 -6.43 -8.33
CA PHE A 55 -8.29 -6.36 -6.94
C PHE A 55 -6.80 -6.64 -6.79
N ASP A 56 -6.32 -7.78 -7.31
CA ASP A 56 -4.93 -8.23 -7.14
C ASP A 56 -3.93 -7.20 -7.66
N PHE A 57 -4.22 -6.62 -8.84
CA PHE A 57 -3.36 -5.61 -9.41
C PHE A 57 -3.45 -4.28 -8.65
N SER A 58 -4.65 -3.86 -8.26
CA SER A 58 -4.86 -2.61 -7.51
C SER A 58 -4.21 -2.66 -6.14
N ILE A 59 -4.34 -3.77 -5.41
CA ILE A 59 -3.67 -3.97 -4.12
C ILE A 59 -2.15 -4.02 -4.28
N SER A 60 -1.63 -4.69 -5.30
CA SER A 60 -0.19 -4.72 -5.58
C SER A 60 0.40 -3.32 -5.76
N ILE A 61 -0.32 -2.42 -6.44
CA ILE A 61 0.08 -1.02 -6.61
C ILE A 61 0.09 -0.26 -5.29
N ILE A 62 -0.96 -0.43 -4.48
CA ILE A 62 -1.08 0.23 -3.18
C ILE A 62 0.05 -0.23 -2.25
N LEU A 63 0.30 -1.54 -2.18
CA LEU A 63 1.37 -2.11 -1.37
C LEU A 63 2.76 -1.68 -1.86
N PHE A 64 2.97 -1.66 -3.17
CA PHE A 64 4.21 -1.16 -3.76
C PHE A 64 4.45 0.31 -3.38
N GLY A 65 3.44 1.17 -3.54
CA GLY A 65 3.50 2.58 -3.17
C GLY A 65 3.79 2.77 -1.67
N ASN A 66 3.10 2.02 -0.80
CA ASN A 66 3.31 2.06 0.64
C ASN A 66 4.75 1.68 1.03
N ASN A 67 5.25 0.56 0.51
CA ASN A 67 6.61 0.11 0.79
C ASN A 67 7.66 1.10 0.26
N LEU A 68 7.45 1.66 -0.94
CA LEU A 68 8.37 2.62 -1.53
C LEU A 68 8.52 3.87 -0.66
N VAL A 69 7.41 4.47 -0.22
CA VAL A 69 7.46 5.68 0.63
C VAL A 69 8.01 5.38 2.02
N ASN A 70 7.79 4.19 2.57
CA ASN A 70 8.37 3.78 3.86
C ASN A 70 9.90 3.60 3.77
N ILE A 71 10.40 3.04 2.67
CA ILE A 71 11.84 2.94 2.41
C ILE A 71 12.45 4.34 2.31
N PHE A 72 11.82 5.27 1.58
CA PHE A 72 12.30 6.65 1.49
C PHE A 72 12.30 7.33 2.86
N ALA A 73 11.19 7.24 3.62
CA ALA A 73 11.10 7.83 4.96
C ALA A 73 12.22 7.34 5.88
N SER A 74 12.45 6.02 5.93
CA SER A 74 13.50 5.42 6.75
C SER A 74 14.90 5.82 6.27
N SER A 75 15.14 5.84 4.96
CA SER A 75 16.44 6.24 4.40
C SER A 75 16.79 7.70 4.74
N PHE A 76 15.85 8.62 4.59
CA PHE A 76 16.08 10.02 4.96
C PHE A 76 16.23 10.21 6.48
N ALA A 77 15.52 9.42 7.29
CA ALA A 77 15.68 9.43 8.74
C ALA A 77 17.09 8.96 9.15
N THR A 78 17.59 7.90 8.51
CA THR A 78 18.96 7.41 8.71
C THR A 78 19.99 8.49 8.37
N LEU A 79 19.82 9.24 7.26
CA LEU A 79 20.70 10.36 6.90
C LEU A 79 20.70 11.46 7.96
N ILE A 80 19.57 11.73 8.60
CA ILE A 80 19.50 12.65 9.74
C ILE A 80 20.29 12.09 10.93
N GLY A 81 20.10 10.81 11.25
CA GLY A 81 20.81 10.14 12.35
C GLY A 81 22.34 10.19 12.17
N LEU A 82 22.82 9.97 10.95
CA LEU A 82 24.24 10.10 10.59
C LEU A 82 24.77 11.52 10.78
N ALA A 83 23.98 12.53 10.37
CA ALA A 83 24.36 13.92 10.48
C ALA A 83 24.39 14.46 11.92
N MET A 84 23.71 13.80 12.85
CA MET A 84 23.66 14.19 14.27
C MET A 84 24.81 13.61 15.09
N ASN A 85 25.50 12.60 14.62
CA ASN A 85 26.46 11.82 15.41
C ASN A 85 27.87 11.96 14.85
N ASN A 86 28.71 12.82 15.50
CA ASN A 86 30.06 13.13 15.02
C ASN A 86 31.15 12.08 15.38
N GLU A 87 30.93 11.17 16.34
CA GLU A 87 32.01 10.31 16.85
C GLU A 87 31.65 8.81 17.05
N ASN A 88 30.38 8.42 17.14
CA ASN A 88 29.97 7.02 17.30
C ASN A 88 28.89 6.62 16.29
N PHE A 89 29.34 6.23 15.12
CA PHE A 89 28.54 5.97 13.92
C PHE A 89 27.34 5.04 14.11
N THR A 90 27.46 4.04 14.97
CA THR A 90 26.49 2.92 15.05
C THR A 90 25.26 3.22 15.89
N SER A 91 25.39 3.97 16.98
CA SER A 91 24.29 4.10 17.96
C SER A 91 23.22 5.08 17.53
N GLY A 92 23.57 6.22 16.95
CA GLY A 92 22.58 7.24 16.54
C GLY A 92 21.71 6.79 15.36
N GLU A 93 22.31 6.13 14.39
CA GLU A 93 21.64 5.57 13.23
C GLU A 93 20.60 4.50 13.62
N LEU A 94 20.99 3.56 14.49
CA LEU A 94 20.10 2.51 14.99
C LEU A 94 18.91 3.10 15.76
N ILE A 95 19.15 4.05 16.67
CA ILE A 95 18.09 4.69 17.45
C ILE A 95 17.08 5.39 16.53
N VAL A 96 17.55 6.19 15.57
CA VAL A 96 16.67 6.91 14.63
C VAL A 96 15.88 5.93 13.77
N THR A 97 16.50 4.84 13.30
CA THR A 97 15.82 3.82 12.49
C THR A 97 14.73 3.11 13.30
N ILE A 98 15.00 2.74 14.54
CA ILE A 98 14.01 2.10 15.44
C ILE A 98 12.85 3.06 15.71
N VAL A 99 13.12 4.31 16.07
CA VAL A 99 12.11 5.32 16.34
C VAL A 99 11.24 5.56 15.11
N MET A 100 11.84 5.69 13.93
CA MET A 100 11.10 5.86 12.68
C MET A 100 10.23 4.64 12.34
N THR A 101 10.74 3.43 12.55
CA THR A 101 9.96 2.21 12.34
C THR A 101 8.72 2.19 13.24
N VAL A 102 8.85 2.53 14.52
CA VAL A 102 7.73 2.62 15.45
C VAL A 102 6.71 3.69 15.02
N ILE A 103 7.19 4.86 14.59
CA ILE A 103 6.33 5.94 14.07
C ILE A 103 5.55 5.46 12.84
N ILE A 104 6.21 4.84 11.87
CA ILE A 104 5.57 4.32 10.65
C ILE A 104 4.51 3.29 11.01
N ILE A 105 4.84 2.30 11.83
CA ILE A 105 3.89 1.24 12.21
C ILE A 105 2.66 1.82 12.91
N ILE A 106 2.84 2.70 13.89
CA ILE A 106 1.71 3.22 14.67
C ILE A 106 0.91 4.25 13.88
N PHE A 107 1.56 5.29 13.36
CA PHE A 107 0.88 6.48 12.81
C PHE A 107 0.57 6.35 11.33
N CYS A 108 1.36 5.59 10.56
CA CYS A 108 1.17 5.47 9.13
C CYS A 108 0.57 4.13 8.69
N GLU A 109 0.52 3.13 9.59
CA GLU A 109 -0.06 1.84 9.25
C GLU A 109 -1.24 1.47 10.14
N PHE A 110 -1.05 1.35 11.46
CA PHE A 110 -2.09 0.87 12.37
C PHE A 110 -3.27 1.83 12.48
N ILE A 111 -3.04 3.10 12.83
CA ILE A 111 -4.10 4.10 13.02
C ILE A 111 -4.87 4.36 11.70
N PRO A 112 -4.22 4.60 10.54
CA PRO A 112 -4.91 4.80 9.28
C PRO A 112 -5.78 3.61 8.87
N LYS A 113 -5.30 2.36 9.02
CA LYS A 113 -6.07 1.15 8.74
C LYS A 113 -7.30 1.02 9.65
N ALA A 114 -7.16 1.32 10.95
CA ALA A 114 -8.27 1.26 11.89
C ALA A 114 -9.39 2.27 11.54
N ILE A 115 -9.02 3.50 11.17
CA ILE A 115 -9.96 4.54 10.72
C ILE A 115 -10.62 4.14 9.40
N ALA A 116 -9.83 3.68 8.44
CA ALA A 116 -10.27 3.31 7.11
C ALA A 116 -11.31 2.17 7.14
N LYS A 117 -11.14 1.19 8.02
CA LYS A 117 -12.10 0.10 8.23
C LYS A 117 -13.49 0.62 8.61
N ARG A 118 -13.56 1.68 9.41
CA ARG A 118 -14.84 2.24 9.89
C ARG A 118 -15.59 3.04 8.82
N PHE A 119 -14.88 3.72 7.93
CA PHE A 119 -15.46 4.62 6.92
C PHE A 119 -15.25 4.14 5.48
N ASN A 120 -15.15 2.83 5.26
CA ASN A 120 -14.70 2.19 4.03
C ASN A 120 -15.38 2.68 2.75
N PHE A 121 -16.72 2.79 2.70
CA PHE A 121 -17.43 3.19 1.48
C PHE A 121 -17.11 4.65 1.07
N LYS A 122 -17.17 5.61 2.01
CA LYS A 122 -16.87 7.02 1.70
C LYS A 122 -15.40 7.20 1.30
N SER A 123 -14.52 6.51 1.99
CA SER A 123 -13.08 6.53 1.71
C SER A 123 -12.75 5.87 0.37
N ALA A 124 -13.45 4.80 -0.03
CA ALA A 124 -13.28 4.19 -1.35
C ALA A 124 -13.60 5.17 -2.49
N LEU A 125 -14.65 5.98 -2.33
CA LEU A 125 -15.00 7.03 -3.30
C LEU A 125 -13.97 8.17 -3.33
N LEU A 126 -13.41 8.52 -2.18
CA LEU A 126 -12.41 9.58 -2.06
C LEU A 126 -11.06 9.16 -2.68
N PHE A 127 -10.65 7.92 -2.42
CA PHE A 127 -9.35 7.41 -2.86
C PHE A 127 -9.34 6.89 -4.30
N ALA A 128 -10.51 6.77 -4.97
CA ALA A 128 -10.60 6.22 -6.31
C ALA A 128 -9.71 6.95 -7.34
N TYR A 129 -9.74 8.27 -7.37
CA TYR A 129 -8.90 9.06 -8.29
C TYR A 129 -7.40 9.02 -7.93
N PRO A 130 -6.98 9.30 -6.69
CA PRO A 130 -5.58 9.20 -6.31
C PRO A 130 -4.99 7.80 -6.59
N VAL A 131 -5.67 6.73 -6.21
CA VAL A 131 -5.18 5.35 -6.45
C VAL A 131 -5.09 5.07 -7.95
N LEU A 132 -6.07 5.53 -8.74
CA LEU A 132 -6.01 5.39 -10.20
C LEU A 132 -4.81 6.15 -10.79
N PHE A 133 -4.51 7.35 -10.30
CA PHE A 133 -3.33 8.11 -10.71
C PHE A 133 -2.04 7.33 -10.42
N PHE A 134 -1.90 6.80 -9.20
CA PHE A 134 -0.76 5.95 -8.84
C PHE A 134 -0.72 4.65 -9.65
N LYS A 135 -1.88 4.09 -10.01
CA LYS A 135 -1.97 2.91 -10.89
C LYS A 135 -1.29 3.18 -12.24
N TYR A 136 -1.52 4.32 -12.85
CA TYR A 136 -0.86 4.68 -14.11
C TYR A 136 0.62 4.98 -13.93
N LEU A 137 0.99 5.69 -12.87
CA LEU A 137 2.38 6.07 -12.58
C LEU A 137 3.28 4.85 -12.33
N THR A 138 2.79 3.89 -11.56
CA THR A 138 3.55 2.70 -11.15
C THR A 138 3.32 1.48 -12.03
N TYR A 139 2.45 1.58 -13.04
CA TYR A 139 2.09 0.48 -13.93
C TYR A 139 3.30 -0.27 -14.49
N ILE A 140 4.31 0.46 -14.96
CA ILE A 140 5.51 -0.10 -15.59
C ILE A 140 6.33 -0.98 -14.62
N PHE A 141 6.29 -0.67 -13.32
CA PHE A 141 7.01 -1.42 -12.28
C PHE A 141 6.19 -2.58 -11.72
N VAL A 142 4.89 -2.39 -11.56
CA VAL A 142 4.01 -3.36 -10.89
C VAL A 142 3.52 -4.45 -11.86
N TRP A 143 3.36 -4.13 -13.15
CA TRP A 143 2.89 -5.08 -14.15
C TRP A 143 3.73 -6.37 -14.27
N PRO A 144 5.09 -6.33 -14.34
CA PRO A 144 5.88 -7.55 -14.36
C PRO A 144 5.77 -8.35 -13.07
N ILE A 145 5.68 -7.68 -11.92
CA ILE A 145 5.52 -8.33 -10.61
C ILE A 145 4.16 -9.03 -10.53
N SER A 146 3.09 -8.39 -10.93
CA SER A 146 1.74 -8.99 -10.96
C SER A 146 1.67 -10.20 -11.88
N LYS A 147 2.36 -10.17 -13.03
CA LYS A 147 2.47 -11.34 -13.91
C LYS A 147 3.17 -12.52 -13.23
N LEU A 148 4.24 -12.26 -12.48
CA LEU A 148 4.93 -13.30 -11.70
C LEU A 148 3.97 -13.95 -10.70
N PHE A 149 3.23 -13.17 -9.92
CA PHE A 149 2.24 -13.69 -8.97
C PHE A 149 1.16 -14.55 -9.65
N THR A 150 0.65 -14.11 -10.80
CA THR A 150 -0.32 -14.89 -11.59
C THR A 150 0.28 -16.20 -12.10
N LEU A 151 1.55 -16.20 -12.49
CA LEU A 151 2.26 -17.39 -12.94
C LEU A 151 2.44 -18.40 -11.79
N PHE A 152 2.90 -17.92 -10.62
CA PHE A 152 3.01 -18.75 -9.41
C PHE A 152 1.66 -19.31 -8.98
N GLY A 153 0.61 -18.48 -8.95
CA GLY A 153 -0.75 -18.92 -8.63
C GLY A 153 -1.24 -20.04 -9.55
N LYS A 154 -0.97 -19.96 -10.86
CA LYS A 154 -1.31 -21.02 -11.83
C LYS A 154 -0.54 -22.32 -11.59
N ILE A 155 0.75 -22.23 -11.23
CA ILE A 155 1.60 -23.39 -10.95
C ILE A 155 1.08 -24.13 -9.70
N PHE A 156 0.77 -23.39 -8.63
CA PHE A 156 0.26 -23.98 -7.38
C PHE A 156 -1.16 -24.54 -7.56
N SER A 157 -2.04 -23.85 -8.28
CA SER A 157 -3.40 -24.33 -8.56
C SER A 157 -3.40 -25.60 -9.44
N LYS A 158 -2.44 -25.76 -10.34
CA LYS A 158 -2.31 -26.97 -11.15
C LYS A 158 -1.88 -28.17 -10.33
N ARG A 159 -0.96 -27.95 -9.38
CA ARG A 159 -0.44 -28.99 -8.47
C ARG A 159 -1.52 -29.48 -7.49
N SER A 160 -2.34 -28.58 -6.95
CA SER A 160 -3.47 -28.92 -6.08
C SER A 160 -4.56 -29.72 -6.82
N LYS A 161 -4.78 -29.48 -8.12
CA LYS A 161 -5.72 -30.27 -8.93
C LYS A 161 -5.18 -31.64 -9.33
N GLU A 162 -3.87 -31.82 -9.41
CA GLU A 162 -3.25 -33.12 -9.64
C GLU A 162 -3.28 -34.00 -8.37
N GLU A 163 -3.03 -33.40 -7.19
CA GLU A 163 -3.13 -34.10 -5.91
C GLU A 163 -4.56 -34.58 -5.60
N SER A 164 -5.60 -33.76 -5.88
CA SER A 164 -6.99 -34.15 -5.64
C SER A 164 -7.51 -35.25 -6.59
N LYS A 165 -6.84 -35.51 -7.72
CA LYS A 165 -7.20 -36.63 -8.62
C LYS A 165 -6.53 -37.91 -8.23
N ILE A 166 -5.47 -37.89 -7.44
CA ILE A 166 -4.76 -39.08 -6.97
C ILE A 166 -5.47 -39.67 -5.73
N ASP A 167 -6.22 -38.84 -4.97
CA ASP A 167 -6.99 -39.30 -3.79
C ASP A 167 -8.38 -39.85 -4.12
N GLU A 168 -8.82 -39.82 -5.39
CA GLU A 168 -10.12 -40.36 -5.85
C GLU A 168 -10.00 -41.70 -6.60
N ASP A 169 -8.78 -42.21 -6.83
CA ASP A 169 -8.52 -43.55 -7.39
C ASP A 169 -8.01 -44.51 -6.31
#